data_beb858e06cd3a1bf76a736479d249751
#
_entry.id   beb858e06cd3a1bf76a736479d249751
#
_cell.length_a   1.000
_cell.length_b   1.000
_cell.length_c   1.000
_cell.angle_alpha   90.00
_cell.angle_beta   90.00
_cell.angle_gamma   90.00
#
_symmetry.space_group_name_H-M   'P 1'
#
loop_
_entity.id
_entity.type
_entity.pdbx_description
1 polymer ?
#
loop_
_entity_poly.entity_id
_entity_poly.type
_entity_poly.pdbx_seq_one_letter_code
_entity_poly.pdbx_strand_id
1 'polypeptide(L)'
;MQNKSSIGYIRLLRENDSFRNLWYGQVVSELGDWLNSIAIYALILRLSDSGMAMAGAMMAKLLPIVLISPIAGVVVDRVSRKTVMIASDLLRFIVVLGFLFVEGQGILWFIYALVIIEISLSGFFEPARSAIIPSLVPKEHLVTANALSGSTWSVMLAFGAALGGIVVSLFGIRVAFIVDACTFLVSAWFISKIPTKEKPVEILKKKNGFQEWLEVTRFLIKEPVVLVLSLLKSGLAVAGGIMTLIPLMARQVLSKPSMLSLGIGILYSARGLGAVFGPLLVKRFFGESATVLHWSIAASFFLKAVSYLFIANSENLWTLSFGVAAGTLFGSIIWVFSSALIHLSTPDRYLGRVFSFELAVMTLVMGISNWGVGFAVDALGLTSNQVALWMALLIVLPGLFWTGFLTFVRKKLQQGDCVGSACPIDPSGFNPLPLVREGQIKKKVQEK
;
A
#
# COMPACT_ATOMS: atom_id res chain seq x y z
N MET A 1 -0.74 14.30 -34.37
CA MET A 1 -0.75 14.61 -32.93
C MET A 1 0.69 14.68 -32.48
N GLN A 2 1.19 15.86 -32.15
CA GLN A 2 2.57 16.05 -31.73
C GLN A 2 2.80 15.29 -30.41
N ASN A 3 3.81 14.45 -30.41
CA ASN A 3 4.34 13.75 -29.25
C ASN A 3 4.90 14.81 -28.26
N LYS A 4 4.03 15.40 -27.41
CA LYS A 4 4.47 16.28 -26.34
C LYS A 4 5.22 15.38 -25.34
N SER A 5 6.55 15.44 -25.39
CA SER A 5 7.43 14.74 -24.46
C SER A 5 6.98 15.02 -23.03
N SER A 6 6.72 13.95 -22.27
CA SER A 6 6.41 14.06 -20.86
C SER A 6 7.54 14.82 -20.15
N ILE A 7 7.17 15.81 -19.32
CA ILE A 7 8.17 16.57 -18.56
C ILE A 7 8.94 15.63 -17.62
N GLY A 8 10.27 15.80 -17.53
CA GLY A 8 11.05 15.01 -16.59
C GLY A 8 10.78 15.46 -15.14
N TYR A 9 10.95 14.55 -14.16
CA TYR A 9 10.70 14.82 -12.72
C TYR A 9 11.43 16.06 -12.21
N ILE A 10 12.72 16.18 -12.51
CA ILE A 10 13.55 17.31 -12.06
C ILE A 10 13.05 18.64 -12.66
N ARG A 11 12.66 18.59 -13.92
CA ARG A 11 12.15 19.77 -14.62
C ARG A 11 10.81 20.22 -14.04
N LEU A 12 9.90 19.26 -13.74
CA LEU A 12 8.62 19.56 -13.09
C LEU A 12 8.81 20.25 -11.74
N LEU A 13 9.76 19.78 -10.92
CA LEU A 13 10.07 20.38 -9.63
C LEU A 13 10.71 21.76 -9.75
N ARG A 14 11.48 22.01 -10.81
CA ARG A 14 12.12 23.33 -11.03
C ARG A 14 11.12 24.38 -11.54
N GLU A 15 10.21 23.98 -12.42
CA GLU A 15 9.28 24.88 -13.10
C GLU A 15 7.98 25.13 -12.31
N ASN A 16 7.65 24.28 -11.31
CA ASN A 16 6.39 24.38 -10.55
C ASN A 16 6.65 24.46 -9.04
N ASP A 17 6.73 25.69 -8.52
CA ASP A 17 6.99 25.97 -7.11
C ASP A 17 5.91 25.40 -6.18
N SER A 18 4.65 25.43 -6.59
CA SER A 18 3.53 24.92 -5.79
C SER A 18 3.61 23.42 -5.62
N PHE A 19 3.84 22.68 -6.72
CA PHE A 19 4.02 21.25 -6.67
C PHE A 19 5.30 20.86 -5.94
N ARG A 20 6.38 21.60 -6.12
CA ARG A 20 7.65 21.40 -5.39
C ARG A 20 7.45 21.52 -3.88
N ASN A 21 6.73 22.53 -3.41
CA ASN A 21 6.45 22.71 -1.99
C ASN A 21 5.58 21.54 -1.45
N LEU A 22 4.56 21.10 -2.20
CA LEU A 22 3.78 19.94 -1.83
C LEU A 22 4.65 18.67 -1.72
N TRP A 23 5.53 18.45 -2.69
CA TRP A 23 6.42 17.31 -2.73
C TRP A 23 7.47 17.33 -1.60
N TYR A 24 8.05 18.50 -1.28
CA TYR A 24 8.95 18.61 -0.13
C TYR A 24 8.23 18.30 1.18
N GLY A 25 7.01 18.80 1.36
CA GLY A 25 6.17 18.44 2.50
C GLY A 25 5.98 16.94 2.61
N GLN A 26 5.63 16.27 1.50
CA GLN A 26 5.46 14.81 1.44
C GLN A 26 6.76 14.08 1.83
N VAL A 27 7.89 14.41 1.23
CA VAL A 27 9.19 13.76 1.50
C VAL A 27 9.56 13.86 2.97
N VAL A 28 9.44 15.04 3.55
CA VAL A 28 9.80 15.28 4.96
C VAL A 28 8.86 14.56 5.90
N SER A 29 7.56 14.62 5.67
CA SER A 29 6.56 13.93 6.50
C SER A 29 6.70 12.41 6.41
N GLU A 30 6.83 11.83 5.21
CA GLU A 30 7.01 10.39 5.05
C GLU A 30 8.32 9.88 5.67
N LEU A 31 9.38 10.69 5.65
CA LEU A 31 10.62 10.38 6.36
C LEU A 31 10.38 10.26 7.88
N GLY A 32 9.69 11.25 8.46
CA GLY A 32 9.30 11.24 9.85
C GLY A 32 8.45 10.02 10.22
N ASP A 33 7.43 9.72 9.43
CA ASP A 33 6.55 8.56 9.61
C ASP A 33 7.32 7.22 9.70
N TRP A 34 8.41 7.07 8.94
CA TRP A 34 9.27 5.89 9.02
C TRP A 34 10.14 5.87 10.28
N LEU A 35 10.68 7.03 10.71
CA LEU A 35 11.40 7.15 11.97
C LEU A 35 10.48 6.77 13.14
N ASN A 36 9.28 7.32 13.17
CA ASN A 36 8.23 7.03 14.15
C ASN A 36 7.85 5.53 14.15
N SER A 37 7.65 4.95 12.97
CA SER A 37 7.30 3.52 12.85
C SER A 37 8.34 2.61 13.47
N ILE A 38 9.63 2.82 13.17
CA ILE A 38 10.74 2.04 13.76
C ILE A 38 10.82 2.26 15.27
N ALA A 39 10.63 3.50 15.73
CA ALA A 39 10.62 3.84 17.16
C ALA A 39 9.47 3.13 17.89
N ILE A 40 8.25 3.11 17.34
CA ILE A 40 7.09 2.41 17.91
C ILE A 40 7.35 0.91 17.98
N TYR A 41 7.88 0.28 16.92
CA TYR A 41 8.16 -1.16 16.92
C TYR A 41 9.21 -1.52 17.98
N ALA A 42 10.29 -0.75 18.06
CA ALA A 42 11.32 -0.93 19.08
C ALA A 42 10.78 -0.70 20.49
N LEU A 43 9.90 0.30 20.69
CA LEU A 43 9.27 0.61 21.96
C LEU A 43 8.36 -0.55 22.43
N ILE A 44 7.51 -1.07 21.56
CA ILE A 44 6.61 -2.19 21.86
C ILE A 44 7.42 -3.44 22.24
N LEU A 45 8.45 -3.79 21.45
CA LEU A 45 9.31 -4.93 21.75
C LEU A 45 10.17 -4.74 23.02
N ARG A 46 10.36 -3.49 23.46
CA ARG A 46 11.03 -3.18 24.73
C ARG A 46 10.11 -3.34 25.93
N LEU A 47 8.81 -3.03 25.74
CA LEU A 47 7.79 -3.07 26.81
C LEU A 47 7.13 -4.45 26.92
N SER A 48 7.10 -5.24 25.86
CA SER A 48 6.42 -6.53 25.79
C SER A 48 7.14 -7.49 24.86
N ASP A 49 7.17 -8.76 25.26
CA ASP A 49 7.67 -9.87 24.45
C ASP A 49 6.57 -10.52 23.59
N SER A 50 5.36 -9.96 23.63
CA SER A 50 4.17 -10.53 23.03
C SER A 50 4.08 -10.25 21.53
N GLY A 51 3.84 -11.29 20.75
CA GLY A 51 3.49 -11.20 19.34
C GLY A 51 2.15 -10.46 19.13
N MET A 52 1.18 -10.65 20.06
CA MET A 52 -0.09 -9.93 20.04
C MET A 52 0.09 -8.44 20.27
N ALA A 53 1.07 -8.02 21.10
CA ALA A 53 1.37 -6.60 21.26
C ALA A 53 1.85 -5.98 19.92
N MET A 54 2.70 -6.69 19.19
CA MET A 54 3.13 -6.23 17.86
C MET A 54 1.98 -6.27 16.83
N ALA A 55 1.16 -7.32 16.84
CA ALA A 55 -0.03 -7.41 15.99
C ALA A 55 -1.02 -6.28 16.29
N GLY A 56 -1.23 -5.93 17.55
CA GLY A 56 -2.05 -4.78 17.98
C GLY A 56 -1.58 -3.47 17.37
N ALA A 57 -0.27 -3.23 17.31
CA ALA A 57 0.30 -2.05 16.65
C ALA A 57 -0.01 -2.04 15.14
N MET A 58 0.07 -3.19 14.47
CA MET A 58 -0.28 -3.29 13.06
C MET A 58 -1.77 -3.04 12.83
N MET A 59 -2.64 -3.56 13.69
CA MET A 59 -4.07 -3.29 13.65
C MET A 59 -4.37 -1.81 13.88
N ALA A 60 -3.70 -1.18 14.84
CA ALA A 60 -3.79 0.26 15.10
C ALA A 60 -3.36 1.12 13.91
N LYS A 61 -2.46 0.62 13.05
CA LYS A 61 -2.06 1.28 11.80
C LYS A 61 -3.01 1.01 10.62
N LEU A 62 -3.68 -0.12 10.57
CA LEU A 62 -4.49 -0.52 9.41
C LEU A 62 -5.95 -0.11 9.53
N LEU A 63 -6.58 -0.37 10.68
CA LEU A 63 -8.02 -0.19 10.84
C LEU A 63 -8.49 1.26 10.71
N PRO A 64 -7.79 2.26 11.28
CA PRO A 64 -8.26 3.65 11.21
C PRO A 64 -8.40 4.17 9.80
N ILE A 65 -7.52 3.77 8.87
CA ILE A 65 -7.56 4.21 7.47
C ILE A 65 -8.89 3.83 6.82
N VAL A 66 -9.36 2.60 7.05
CA VAL A 66 -10.62 2.11 6.46
C VAL A 66 -11.82 2.83 7.08
N LEU A 67 -11.81 3.02 8.40
CA LEU A 67 -12.91 3.65 9.12
C LEU A 67 -13.03 5.15 8.82
N ILE A 68 -11.91 5.84 8.68
CA ILE A 68 -11.85 7.30 8.46
C ILE A 68 -12.03 7.66 6.98
N SER A 69 -11.65 6.81 6.04
CA SER A 69 -11.69 7.10 4.60
C SER A 69 -13.02 7.70 4.09
N PRO A 70 -14.22 7.18 4.47
CA PRO A 70 -15.49 7.78 4.03
C PRO A 70 -15.69 9.21 4.57
N ILE A 71 -15.28 9.45 5.81
CA ILE A 71 -15.40 10.75 6.48
C ILE A 71 -14.40 11.73 5.88
N ALA A 72 -13.16 11.29 5.68
CA ALA A 72 -12.09 12.09 5.09
C ALA A 72 -12.47 12.60 3.69
N GLY A 73 -13.08 11.75 2.85
CA GLY A 73 -13.56 12.16 1.54
C GLY A 73 -14.56 13.32 1.61
N VAL A 74 -15.52 13.26 2.56
CA VAL A 74 -16.51 14.34 2.74
C VAL A 74 -15.85 15.63 3.23
N VAL A 75 -14.90 15.54 4.15
CA VAL A 75 -14.19 16.71 4.69
C VAL A 75 -13.34 17.38 3.61
N VAL A 76 -12.59 16.61 2.84
CA VAL A 76 -11.72 17.09 1.74
C VAL A 76 -12.53 17.75 0.60
N ASP A 77 -13.78 17.32 0.41
CA ASP A 77 -14.69 17.92 -0.58
C ASP A 77 -15.28 19.27 -0.07
N ARG A 78 -15.35 19.49 1.26
CA ARG A 78 -16.03 20.67 1.85
C ARG A 78 -15.07 21.72 2.40
N VAL A 79 -13.86 21.33 2.77
CA VAL A 79 -12.85 22.20 3.39
C VAL A 79 -11.68 22.35 2.42
N SER A 80 -11.01 23.52 2.42
CA SER A 80 -9.79 23.72 1.64
C SER A 80 -8.79 22.60 1.92
N ARG A 81 -8.35 21.93 0.88
CA ARG A 81 -7.39 20.82 0.93
C ARG A 81 -6.10 21.21 1.63
N LYS A 82 -5.63 22.45 1.35
CA LYS A 82 -4.49 23.05 2.04
C LYS A 82 -4.71 23.14 3.55
N THR A 83 -5.89 23.61 3.98
CA THR A 83 -6.24 23.73 5.41
C THR A 83 -6.31 22.35 6.07
N VAL A 84 -6.90 21.36 5.40
CA VAL A 84 -6.97 19.98 5.91
C VAL A 84 -5.57 19.41 6.13
N MET A 85 -4.66 19.58 5.16
CA MET A 85 -3.28 19.09 5.27
C MET A 85 -2.52 19.76 6.42
N ILE A 86 -2.58 21.10 6.53
CA ILE A 86 -1.89 21.84 7.60
C ILE A 86 -2.46 21.46 8.97
N ALA A 87 -3.78 21.39 9.11
CA ALA A 87 -4.42 20.99 10.37
C ALA A 87 -4.04 19.56 10.77
N SER A 88 -4.01 18.63 9.80
CA SER A 88 -3.57 17.25 10.03
C SER A 88 -2.12 17.21 10.54
N ASP A 89 -1.19 17.91 9.89
CA ASP A 89 0.22 17.94 10.30
C ASP A 89 0.39 18.55 11.71
N LEU A 90 -0.28 19.67 12.01
CA LEU A 90 -0.22 20.28 13.34
C LEU A 90 -0.79 19.40 14.45
N LEU A 91 -1.88 18.69 14.17
CA LEU A 91 -2.45 17.76 15.13
C LEU A 91 -1.55 16.52 15.30
N ARG A 92 -0.95 16.00 14.21
CA ARG A 92 0.00 14.88 14.27
C ARG A 92 1.26 15.27 15.05
N PHE A 93 1.76 16.49 14.89
CA PHE A 93 2.85 17.01 15.72
C PHE A 93 2.54 16.86 17.22
N ILE A 94 1.34 17.28 17.65
CA ILE A 94 0.93 17.18 19.08
C ILE A 94 0.82 15.71 19.50
N VAL A 95 0.20 14.86 18.69
CA VAL A 95 -0.01 13.44 18.99
C VAL A 95 1.33 12.71 19.14
N VAL A 96 2.28 12.97 18.24
CA VAL A 96 3.60 12.32 18.28
C VAL A 96 4.41 12.74 19.51
N LEU A 97 4.29 13.99 19.95
CA LEU A 97 4.87 14.41 21.23
C LEU A 97 4.30 13.62 22.43
N GLY A 98 3.07 13.10 22.30
CA GLY A 98 2.45 12.22 23.29
C GLY A 98 3.26 10.94 23.55
N PHE A 99 3.99 10.41 22.56
CA PHE A 99 4.86 9.23 22.75
C PHE A 99 6.03 9.49 23.72
N LEU A 100 6.40 10.75 23.97
CA LEU A 100 7.46 11.10 24.93
C LEU A 100 7.05 10.82 26.38
N PHE A 101 5.75 10.72 26.64
CA PHE A 101 5.18 10.44 27.97
C PHE A 101 4.93 8.95 28.22
N VAL A 102 5.29 8.09 27.25
CA VAL A 102 5.16 6.64 27.41
C VAL A 102 6.29 6.12 28.28
N GLU A 103 6.02 5.87 29.55
CA GLU A 103 6.97 5.33 30.53
C GLU A 103 6.36 4.16 31.31
N GLY A 104 7.10 3.03 31.41
CA GLY A 104 6.73 1.88 32.25
C GLY A 104 5.91 0.78 31.53
N GLN A 105 5.75 -0.35 32.26
CA GLN A 105 4.95 -1.49 31.79
C GLN A 105 3.44 -1.21 32.01
N GLY A 106 2.60 -1.70 31.08
CA GLY A 106 1.14 -1.56 31.17
C GLY A 106 0.53 -0.43 30.32
N ILE A 107 1.34 0.33 29.56
CA ILE A 107 0.89 1.50 28.79
C ILE A 107 0.72 1.17 27.27
N LEU A 108 0.69 -0.11 26.90
CA LEU A 108 0.50 -0.48 25.47
C LEU A 108 -0.77 0.10 24.86
N TRP A 109 -1.87 0.15 25.63
CA TRP A 109 -3.12 0.75 25.16
C TRP A 109 -2.96 2.23 24.77
N PHE A 110 -2.10 2.98 25.51
CA PHE A 110 -1.85 4.39 25.23
C PHE A 110 -1.04 4.56 23.94
N ILE A 111 -0.05 3.66 23.70
CA ILE A 111 0.67 3.61 22.41
C ILE A 111 -0.32 3.38 21.27
N TYR A 112 -1.21 2.38 21.39
CA TYR A 112 -2.20 2.10 20.38
C TYR A 112 -3.16 3.27 20.15
N ALA A 113 -3.60 3.95 21.22
CA ALA A 113 -4.46 5.12 21.12
C ALA A 113 -3.77 6.25 20.32
N LEU A 114 -2.50 6.56 20.64
CA LEU A 114 -1.71 7.55 19.89
C LEU A 114 -1.54 7.16 18.44
N VAL A 115 -1.22 5.90 18.13
CA VAL A 115 -1.10 5.39 16.76
C VAL A 115 -2.44 5.50 16.02
N ILE A 116 -3.56 5.12 16.65
CA ILE A 116 -4.90 5.22 16.05
C ILE A 116 -5.22 6.67 15.70
N ILE A 117 -4.96 7.62 16.60
CA ILE A 117 -5.22 9.04 16.37
C ILE A 117 -4.32 9.57 15.25
N GLU A 118 -3.02 9.28 15.29
CA GLU A 118 -2.05 9.70 14.28
C GLU A 118 -2.44 9.21 12.88
N ILE A 119 -2.74 7.91 12.75
CA ILE A 119 -3.15 7.31 11.47
C ILE A 119 -4.52 7.82 11.01
N SER A 120 -5.44 8.09 11.94
CA SER A 120 -6.72 8.73 11.60
C SER A 120 -6.50 10.11 10.98
N LEU A 121 -5.60 10.91 11.53
CA LEU A 121 -5.23 12.23 10.99
C LEU A 121 -4.55 12.11 9.63
N SER A 122 -3.64 11.15 9.46
CA SER A 122 -3.05 10.82 8.16
C SER A 122 -4.10 10.45 7.11
N GLY A 123 -5.19 9.78 7.54
CA GLY A 123 -6.34 9.44 6.70
C GLY A 123 -7.08 10.65 6.11
N PHE A 124 -6.93 11.85 6.68
CA PHE A 124 -7.39 13.11 6.09
C PHE A 124 -6.34 13.75 5.19
N PHE A 125 -5.07 13.65 5.56
CA PHE A 125 -3.96 14.25 4.82
C PHE A 125 -3.82 13.67 3.41
N GLU A 126 -3.77 12.35 3.28
CA GLU A 126 -3.50 11.65 2.02
C GLU A 126 -4.53 11.91 0.91
N PRO A 127 -5.86 11.86 1.16
CA PRO A 127 -6.86 12.26 0.18
C PRO A 127 -6.76 13.73 -0.21
N ALA A 128 -6.50 14.63 0.77
CA ALA A 128 -6.35 16.06 0.50
C ALA A 128 -5.13 16.32 -0.39
N ARG A 129 -3.99 15.68 -0.12
CA ARG A 129 -2.77 15.75 -0.92
C ARG A 129 -3.00 15.26 -2.35
N SER A 130 -3.66 14.12 -2.51
CA SER A 130 -3.94 13.57 -3.84
C SER A 130 -4.91 14.45 -4.62
N ALA A 131 -5.91 15.02 -3.95
CA ALA A 131 -6.93 15.86 -4.56
C ALA A 131 -6.42 17.25 -4.97
N ILE A 132 -5.38 17.80 -4.32
CA ILE A 132 -4.84 19.12 -4.65
C ILE A 132 -3.94 19.09 -5.90
N ILE A 133 -3.28 17.95 -6.21
CA ILE A 133 -2.32 17.83 -7.33
C ILE A 133 -2.88 18.36 -8.66
N PRO A 134 -4.11 18.01 -9.10
CA PRO A 134 -4.66 18.50 -10.35
C PRO A 134 -4.86 20.02 -10.42
N SER A 135 -4.91 20.72 -9.28
CA SER A 135 -4.99 22.18 -9.24
C SER A 135 -3.62 22.87 -9.28
N LEU A 136 -2.54 22.13 -9.04
CA LEU A 136 -1.19 22.65 -8.98
C LEU A 136 -0.41 22.47 -10.28
N VAL A 137 -0.71 21.41 -11.05
CA VAL A 137 0.03 21.09 -12.28
C VAL A 137 -0.88 21.07 -13.50
N PRO A 138 -0.38 21.42 -14.70
CA PRO A 138 -1.10 21.26 -15.96
C PRO A 138 -1.53 19.81 -16.21
N LYS A 139 -2.64 19.60 -16.93
CA LYS A 139 -3.18 18.26 -17.20
C LYS A 139 -2.16 17.32 -17.84
N GLU A 140 -1.33 17.83 -18.76
CA GLU A 140 -0.25 17.08 -19.42
C GLU A 140 0.86 16.59 -18.48
N HIS A 141 1.00 17.19 -17.29
CA HIS A 141 2.02 16.84 -16.30
C HIS A 141 1.49 15.98 -15.13
N LEU A 142 0.16 15.71 -15.09
CA LEU A 142 -0.47 14.97 -13.98
C LEU A 142 0.10 13.57 -13.82
N VAL A 143 0.36 12.87 -14.93
CA VAL A 143 0.93 11.52 -14.88
C VAL A 143 2.31 11.54 -14.22
N THR A 144 3.16 12.50 -14.62
CA THR A 144 4.51 12.66 -14.04
C THR A 144 4.44 13.04 -12.56
N ALA A 145 3.54 13.96 -12.18
CA ALA A 145 3.36 14.38 -10.80
C ALA A 145 2.91 13.21 -9.88
N ASN A 146 1.92 12.43 -10.34
CA ASN A 146 1.44 11.28 -9.58
C ASN A 146 2.50 10.15 -9.52
N ALA A 147 3.23 9.91 -10.61
CA ALA A 147 4.32 8.94 -10.64
C ALA A 147 5.44 9.33 -9.66
N LEU A 148 5.82 10.61 -9.61
CA LEU A 148 6.81 11.11 -8.65
C LEU A 148 6.33 10.94 -7.20
N SER A 149 5.08 11.33 -6.88
CA SER A 149 4.51 11.15 -5.54
C SER A 149 4.44 9.68 -5.12
N GLY A 150 4.01 8.78 -6.03
CA GLY A 150 3.96 7.35 -5.74
C GLY A 150 5.35 6.71 -5.57
N SER A 151 6.33 7.14 -6.39
CA SER A 151 7.72 6.67 -6.27
C SER A 151 8.36 7.14 -4.96
N THR A 152 8.00 8.33 -4.47
CA THR A 152 8.49 8.88 -3.21
C THR A 152 8.19 7.93 -2.06
N TRP A 153 6.96 7.40 -1.97
CA TRP A 153 6.60 6.44 -0.93
C TRP A 153 7.53 5.21 -0.92
N SER A 154 7.83 4.64 -2.08
CA SER A 154 8.73 3.47 -2.16
C SER A 154 10.17 3.80 -1.76
N VAL A 155 10.64 4.99 -2.14
CA VAL A 155 11.97 5.48 -1.76
C VAL A 155 12.02 5.73 -0.25
N MET A 156 10.99 6.36 0.32
CA MET A 156 10.92 6.62 1.76
C MET A 156 10.79 5.32 2.56
N LEU A 157 10.11 4.29 2.06
CA LEU A 157 10.12 2.96 2.67
C LEU A 157 11.55 2.40 2.80
N ALA A 158 12.37 2.54 1.77
CA ALA A 158 13.74 2.00 1.78
C ALA A 158 14.69 2.86 2.64
N PHE A 159 14.75 4.16 2.36
CA PHE A 159 15.70 5.06 3.02
C PHE A 159 15.23 5.55 4.39
N GLY A 160 13.95 5.86 4.53
CA GLY A 160 13.37 6.33 5.79
C GLY A 160 13.45 5.28 6.89
N ALA A 161 13.18 4.01 6.56
CA ALA A 161 13.32 2.92 7.52
C ALA A 161 14.79 2.71 7.95
N ALA A 162 15.76 2.81 7.01
CA ALA A 162 17.19 2.75 7.37
C ALA A 162 17.59 3.88 8.30
N LEU A 163 17.21 5.11 7.95
CA LEU A 163 17.49 6.29 8.77
C LEU A 163 16.80 6.18 10.13
N GLY A 164 15.56 5.69 10.18
CA GLY A 164 14.84 5.44 11.43
C GLY A 164 15.59 4.45 12.33
N GLY A 165 16.05 3.34 11.76
CA GLY A 165 16.87 2.35 12.47
C GLY A 165 18.16 2.96 13.03
N ILE A 166 18.87 3.76 12.24
CA ILE A 166 20.10 4.46 12.64
C ILE A 166 19.80 5.48 13.76
N VAL A 167 18.82 6.36 13.56
CA VAL A 167 18.48 7.41 14.53
C VAL A 167 18.06 6.80 15.86
N VAL A 168 17.19 5.79 15.86
CA VAL A 168 16.74 5.13 17.09
C VAL A 168 17.90 4.38 17.78
N SER A 169 18.81 3.76 17.00
CA SER A 169 19.95 3.02 17.56
C SER A 169 21.01 3.94 18.18
N LEU A 170 21.28 5.09 17.55
CA LEU A 170 22.34 6.01 17.99
C LEU A 170 21.86 7.04 19.03
N PHE A 171 20.64 7.56 18.84
CA PHE A 171 20.11 8.69 19.61
C PHE A 171 18.92 8.30 20.52
N GLY A 172 18.41 7.07 20.35
CA GLY A 172 17.29 6.56 21.12
C GLY A 172 15.91 6.90 20.57
N ILE A 173 14.92 6.22 21.12
CA ILE A 173 13.50 6.29 20.68
C ILE A 173 12.93 7.71 20.84
N ARG A 174 13.25 8.41 21.94
CA ARG A 174 12.75 9.77 22.22
C ARG A 174 13.16 10.77 21.13
N VAL A 175 14.42 10.69 20.66
CA VAL A 175 14.91 11.58 19.59
C VAL A 175 14.17 11.31 18.28
N ALA A 176 13.89 10.05 17.96
CA ALA A 176 13.12 9.72 16.76
C ALA A 176 11.71 10.35 16.79
N PHE A 177 11.01 10.30 17.93
CA PHE A 177 9.71 10.96 18.08
C PHE A 177 9.80 12.50 17.96
N ILE A 178 10.83 13.12 18.54
CA ILE A 178 11.03 14.58 18.42
C ILE A 178 11.31 14.97 16.98
N VAL A 179 12.17 14.22 16.27
CA VAL A 179 12.49 14.48 14.86
C VAL A 179 11.23 14.31 14.03
N ASP A 180 10.47 13.24 14.21
CA ASP A 180 9.21 13.03 13.49
C ASP A 180 8.22 14.18 13.77
N ALA A 181 7.99 14.57 15.01
CA ALA A 181 7.15 15.72 15.33
C ALA A 181 7.61 16.97 14.57
N CYS A 182 8.91 17.27 14.53
CA CYS A 182 9.45 18.40 13.79
C CYS A 182 9.20 18.28 12.27
N THR A 183 9.19 17.06 11.71
CA THR A 183 8.91 16.87 10.27
C THR A 183 7.52 17.35 9.90
N PHE A 184 6.51 17.17 10.75
CA PHE A 184 5.16 17.69 10.51
C PHE A 184 5.11 19.22 10.50
N LEU A 185 5.87 19.92 11.37
CA LEU A 185 5.96 21.37 11.32
C LEU A 185 6.61 21.86 10.02
N VAL A 186 7.66 21.17 9.57
CA VAL A 186 8.33 21.49 8.30
C VAL A 186 7.43 21.22 7.11
N SER A 187 6.67 20.12 7.13
CA SER A 187 5.66 19.79 6.11
C SER A 187 4.58 20.87 6.05
N ALA A 188 3.97 21.21 7.19
CA ALA A 188 2.97 22.27 7.29
C ALA A 188 3.50 23.63 6.77
N TRP A 189 4.77 23.95 7.05
CA TRP A 189 5.42 25.16 6.55
C TRP A 189 5.57 25.15 5.02
N PHE A 190 6.01 24.04 4.41
CA PHE A 190 6.06 23.95 2.95
C PHE A 190 4.65 24.06 2.33
N ILE A 191 3.67 23.37 2.89
CA ILE A 191 2.29 23.41 2.41
C ILE A 191 1.70 24.83 2.56
N SER A 192 2.06 25.57 3.61
CA SER A 192 1.58 26.94 3.83
C SER A 192 1.99 27.90 2.71
N LYS A 193 3.11 27.63 2.01
CA LYS A 193 3.59 28.43 0.87
C LYS A 193 2.82 28.21 -0.42
N ILE A 194 1.98 27.18 -0.51
CA ILE A 194 1.17 26.91 -1.69
C ILE A 194 0.09 27.99 -1.81
N PRO A 195 0.03 28.75 -2.93
CA PRO A 195 -1.00 29.78 -3.10
C PRO A 195 -2.39 29.13 -3.20
N THR A 196 -3.33 29.65 -2.41
CA THR A 196 -4.70 29.13 -2.38
C THR A 196 -5.47 29.66 -3.59
N LYS A 197 -5.65 28.84 -4.60
CA LYS A 197 -6.56 29.09 -5.73
C LYS A 197 -7.62 27.98 -5.82
N GLU A 198 -8.01 27.40 -4.68
CA GLU A 198 -9.00 26.34 -4.67
C GLU A 198 -10.40 26.95 -4.93
N LYS A 199 -11.00 26.59 -6.06
CA LYS A 199 -12.41 26.80 -6.27
C LYS A 199 -13.18 25.79 -5.39
N PRO A 200 -14.25 26.21 -4.69
CA PRO A 200 -15.13 25.25 -4.04
C PRO A 200 -15.57 24.20 -5.05
N VAL A 201 -15.40 22.93 -4.70
CA VAL A 201 -15.88 21.86 -5.57
C VAL A 201 -17.39 21.87 -5.52
N GLU A 202 -18.05 22.04 -6.66
CA GLU A 202 -19.49 21.88 -6.78
C GLU A 202 -19.87 20.49 -6.29
N ILE A 203 -20.64 20.44 -5.20
CA ILE A 203 -21.06 19.16 -4.58
C ILE A 203 -22.07 18.51 -5.51
N LEU A 204 -21.60 17.69 -6.45
CA LEU A 204 -22.48 16.78 -7.19
C LEU A 204 -23.18 15.88 -6.16
N LYS A 205 -24.52 15.78 -6.23
CA LYS A 205 -25.34 14.93 -5.36
C LYS A 205 -24.76 13.51 -5.36
N LYS A 206 -24.02 13.16 -4.31
CA LYS A 206 -23.51 11.79 -4.11
C LYS A 206 -24.69 10.85 -3.87
N LYS A 207 -24.77 9.76 -4.61
CA LYS A 207 -25.61 8.60 -4.27
C LYS A 207 -25.22 8.09 -2.89
N ASN A 208 -26.15 7.46 -2.15
CA ASN A 208 -25.84 6.85 -0.87
C ASN A 208 -24.71 5.80 -1.03
N GLY A 209 -23.62 5.91 -0.24
CA GLY A 209 -22.45 5.04 -0.35
C GLY A 209 -22.79 3.54 -0.30
N PHE A 210 -23.86 3.15 0.43
CA PHE A 210 -24.36 1.78 0.45
C PHE A 210 -24.93 1.32 -0.91
N GLN A 211 -25.64 2.20 -1.62
CA GLN A 211 -26.15 1.89 -2.95
C GLN A 211 -25.01 1.75 -3.97
N GLU A 212 -23.98 2.58 -3.85
CA GLU A 212 -22.79 2.48 -4.68
C GLU A 212 -22.02 1.19 -4.42
N TRP A 213 -21.92 0.76 -3.16
CA TRP A 213 -21.30 -0.51 -2.78
C TRP A 213 -22.09 -1.72 -3.33
N LEU A 214 -23.41 -1.67 -3.25
CA LEU A 214 -24.28 -2.73 -3.80
C LEU A 214 -24.18 -2.80 -5.33
N GLU A 215 -24.05 -1.66 -6.00
CA GLU A 215 -23.90 -1.57 -7.46
C GLU A 215 -22.57 -2.19 -7.92
N VAL A 216 -21.45 -1.92 -7.24
CA VAL A 216 -20.16 -2.54 -7.58
C VAL A 216 -20.15 -4.03 -7.27
N THR A 217 -20.76 -4.47 -6.17
CA THR A 217 -20.86 -5.90 -5.84
C THR A 217 -21.65 -6.65 -6.92
N ARG A 218 -22.77 -6.10 -7.38
CA ARG A 218 -23.53 -6.67 -8.49
C ARG A 218 -22.74 -6.70 -9.80
N PHE A 219 -21.95 -5.67 -10.07
CA PHE A 219 -21.04 -5.63 -11.23
C PHE A 219 -19.98 -6.72 -11.13
N LEU A 220 -19.32 -6.85 -9.99
CA LEU A 220 -18.25 -7.85 -9.77
C LEU A 220 -18.78 -9.30 -9.89
N ILE A 221 -20.00 -9.58 -9.40
CA ILE A 221 -20.62 -10.90 -9.56
C ILE A 221 -20.91 -11.24 -11.03
N LYS A 222 -21.24 -10.22 -11.84
CA LYS A 222 -21.49 -10.39 -13.30
C LYS A 222 -20.21 -10.48 -14.12
N GLU A 223 -19.11 -9.94 -13.60
CA GLU A 223 -17.80 -9.88 -14.28
C GLU A 223 -16.76 -10.67 -13.46
N PRO A 224 -16.79 -12.02 -13.50
CA PRO A 224 -15.98 -12.88 -12.62
C PRO A 224 -14.47 -12.65 -12.77
N VAL A 225 -14.01 -12.20 -13.93
CA VAL A 225 -12.60 -11.88 -14.16
C VAL A 225 -12.18 -10.67 -13.35
N VAL A 226 -12.99 -9.60 -13.37
CA VAL A 226 -12.71 -8.38 -12.58
C VAL A 226 -12.78 -8.70 -11.09
N LEU A 227 -13.71 -9.56 -10.68
CA LEU A 227 -13.80 -10.04 -9.30
C LEU A 227 -12.51 -10.77 -8.89
N VAL A 228 -12.05 -11.74 -9.67
CA VAL A 228 -10.83 -12.50 -9.36
C VAL A 228 -9.60 -11.60 -9.36
N LEU A 229 -9.47 -10.68 -10.32
CA LEU A 229 -8.40 -9.69 -10.35
C LEU A 229 -8.41 -8.80 -9.10
N SER A 230 -9.58 -8.35 -8.65
CA SER A 230 -9.71 -7.51 -7.44
C SER A 230 -9.41 -8.27 -6.14
N LEU A 231 -9.44 -9.61 -6.15
CA LEU A 231 -9.07 -10.45 -5.00
C LEU A 231 -7.58 -10.84 -4.97
N LEU A 232 -6.81 -10.58 -6.03
CA LEU A 232 -5.38 -10.95 -6.07
C LEU A 232 -4.56 -10.31 -4.96
N LYS A 233 -4.81 -9.02 -4.66
CA LYS A 233 -4.14 -8.34 -3.54
C LYS A 233 -4.59 -8.88 -2.19
N SER A 234 -5.82 -9.35 -2.07
CA SER A 234 -6.28 -10.05 -0.87
C SER A 234 -5.56 -11.39 -0.72
N GLY A 235 -5.32 -12.12 -1.82
CA GLY A 235 -4.45 -13.30 -1.84
C GLY A 235 -3.01 -12.97 -1.39
N LEU A 236 -2.46 -11.85 -1.85
CA LEU A 236 -1.16 -11.37 -1.38
C LEU A 236 -1.18 -11.02 0.11
N ALA A 237 -2.28 -10.42 0.61
CA ALA A 237 -2.47 -10.01 1.99
C ALA A 237 -2.59 -11.16 2.99
N VAL A 238 -2.83 -12.40 2.53
CA VAL A 238 -2.74 -13.62 3.37
C VAL A 238 -1.36 -13.74 4.02
N ALA A 239 -0.31 -13.32 3.30
CA ALA A 239 1.04 -13.20 3.86
C ALA A 239 1.35 -11.78 4.39
N GLY A 240 0.35 -10.96 4.65
CA GLY A 240 0.47 -9.59 5.18
C GLY A 240 0.98 -9.52 6.61
N GLY A 241 0.84 -10.60 7.37
CA GLY A 241 1.39 -10.76 8.72
C GLY A 241 2.91 -10.62 8.82
N ILE A 242 3.61 -10.56 7.68
CA ILE A 242 5.05 -10.25 7.64
C ILE A 242 5.38 -8.92 8.34
N MET A 243 4.44 -7.97 8.38
CA MET A 243 4.65 -6.69 9.06
C MET A 243 4.80 -6.88 10.58
N THR A 244 4.01 -7.79 11.18
CA THR A 244 4.18 -8.22 12.58
C THR A 244 5.40 -9.10 12.75
N LEU A 245 5.69 -9.96 11.78
CA LEU A 245 6.76 -10.96 11.87
C LEU A 245 8.17 -10.34 11.78
N ILE A 246 8.38 -9.32 10.93
CA ILE A 246 9.70 -8.67 10.75
C ILE A 246 10.31 -8.19 12.08
N PRO A 247 9.62 -7.39 12.92
CA PRO A 247 10.17 -6.97 14.21
C PRO A 247 10.47 -8.14 15.17
N LEU A 248 9.59 -9.15 15.19
CA LEU A 248 9.77 -10.35 16.03
C LEU A 248 11.00 -11.16 15.60
N MET A 249 11.20 -11.36 14.30
CA MET A 249 12.37 -12.05 13.76
C MET A 249 13.65 -11.23 13.93
N ALA A 250 13.58 -9.90 13.77
CA ALA A 250 14.73 -9.04 14.06
C ALA A 250 15.23 -9.25 15.50
N ARG A 251 14.30 -9.33 16.45
CA ARG A 251 14.62 -9.62 17.85
C ARG A 251 15.21 -11.01 18.07
N GLN A 252 14.69 -12.02 17.36
CA GLN A 252 15.18 -13.40 17.47
C GLN A 252 16.61 -13.57 16.94
N VAL A 253 16.93 -12.89 15.83
CA VAL A 253 18.21 -13.02 15.12
C VAL A 253 19.31 -12.14 15.72
N LEU A 254 18.93 -11.04 16.41
CA LEU A 254 19.88 -10.09 16.98
C LEU A 254 20.12 -10.37 18.47
N SER A 255 21.33 -10.76 18.80
CA SER A 255 21.74 -11.05 20.19
C SER A 255 21.84 -9.81 21.08
N LYS A 256 22.00 -8.60 20.48
CA LYS A 256 22.17 -7.35 21.22
C LYS A 256 20.90 -6.46 21.12
N PRO A 257 20.22 -6.19 22.26
CA PRO A 257 19.03 -5.31 22.24
C PRO A 257 19.28 -3.91 21.66
N SER A 258 20.50 -3.39 21.80
CA SER A 258 20.90 -2.08 21.24
C SER A 258 20.88 -2.05 19.71
N MET A 259 20.99 -3.19 19.04
CA MET A 259 20.97 -3.29 17.58
C MET A 259 19.57 -3.58 17.02
N LEU A 260 18.56 -3.77 17.87
CA LEU A 260 17.23 -4.16 17.45
C LEU A 260 16.61 -3.16 16.45
N SER A 261 16.65 -1.88 16.77
CA SER A 261 16.10 -0.81 15.93
C SER A 261 16.80 -0.73 14.58
N LEU A 262 18.13 -0.87 14.58
CA LEU A 262 18.92 -0.92 13.35
C LEU A 262 18.54 -2.14 12.50
N GLY A 263 18.38 -3.31 13.12
CA GLY A 263 17.96 -4.53 12.42
C GLY A 263 16.57 -4.40 11.81
N ILE A 264 15.61 -3.86 12.55
CA ILE A 264 14.27 -3.58 12.02
C ILE A 264 14.36 -2.61 10.85
N GLY A 265 15.14 -1.53 10.96
CA GLY A 265 15.38 -0.57 9.89
C GLY A 265 15.97 -1.22 8.64
N ILE A 266 16.97 -2.07 8.78
CA ILE A 266 17.59 -2.83 7.66
C ILE A 266 16.55 -3.73 6.98
N LEU A 267 15.72 -4.45 7.73
CA LEU A 267 14.71 -5.35 7.18
C LEU A 267 13.62 -4.60 6.41
N TYR A 268 13.15 -3.46 6.94
CA TYR A 268 12.19 -2.61 6.21
C TYR A 268 12.82 -1.93 5.00
N SER A 269 14.12 -1.58 5.05
CA SER A 269 14.86 -1.08 3.87
C SER A 269 14.99 -2.15 2.79
N ALA A 270 15.34 -3.37 3.17
CA ALA A 270 15.37 -4.52 2.27
C ALA A 270 14.00 -4.75 1.60
N ARG A 271 12.91 -4.60 2.38
CA ARG A 271 11.55 -4.63 1.88
C ARG A 271 11.28 -3.52 0.85
N GLY A 272 11.72 -2.29 1.12
CA GLY A 272 11.59 -1.16 0.19
C GLY A 272 12.33 -1.38 -1.12
N LEU A 273 13.57 -1.85 -1.06
CA LEU A 273 14.36 -2.19 -2.25
C LEU A 273 13.67 -3.28 -3.09
N GLY A 274 13.18 -4.35 -2.45
CA GLY A 274 12.42 -5.39 -3.14
C GLY A 274 11.20 -4.84 -3.89
N ALA A 275 10.47 -3.92 -3.27
CA ALA A 275 9.27 -3.31 -3.86
C ALA A 275 9.55 -2.55 -5.16
N VAL A 276 10.68 -1.86 -5.24
CA VAL A 276 11.07 -1.06 -6.42
C VAL A 276 11.45 -1.96 -7.60
N PHE A 277 12.25 -3.00 -7.36
CA PHE A 277 12.86 -3.76 -8.43
C PHE A 277 11.93 -4.78 -9.09
N GLY A 278 10.92 -5.30 -8.39
CA GLY A 278 10.08 -6.38 -8.91
C GLY A 278 9.46 -6.12 -10.29
N PRO A 279 8.58 -5.14 -10.43
CA PRO A 279 7.94 -4.83 -11.71
C PRO A 279 8.92 -4.39 -12.80
N LEU A 280 10.00 -3.68 -12.40
CA LEU A 280 11.02 -3.19 -13.34
C LEU A 280 11.79 -4.35 -14.00
N LEU A 281 12.15 -5.39 -13.22
CA LEU A 281 12.85 -6.56 -13.74
C LEU A 281 11.97 -7.33 -14.72
N VAL A 282 10.70 -7.56 -14.39
CA VAL A 282 9.78 -8.27 -15.30
C VAL A 282 9.62 -7.48 -16.59
N LYS A 283 9.36 -6.18 -16.52
CA LYS A 283 9.24 -5.32 -17.70
C LYS A 283 10.50 -5.35 -18.56
N ARG A 284 11.68 -5.30 -17.96
CA ARG A 284 12.98 -5.26 -18.65
C ARG A 284 13.30 -6.56 -19.37
N PHE A 285 12.97 -7.73 -18.79
CA PHE A 285 13.37 -9.03 -19.31
C PHE A 285 12.27 -9.75 -20.08
N PHE A 286 10.98 -9.52 -19.75
CA PHE A 286 9.86 -10.28 -20.33
C PHE A 286 8.86 -9.40 -21.09
N GLY A 287 8.94 -8.06 -20.94
CA GLY A 287 8.03 -7.12 -21.61
C GLY A 287 6.73 -6.87 -20.84
N GLU A 288 5.72 -6.29 -21.50
CA GLU A 288 4.47 -5.79 -20.92
C GLU A 288 3.21 -6.43 -21.51
N SER A 289 3.32 -7.57 -22.21
CA SER A 289 2.13 -8.21 -22.78
C SER A 289 1.19 -8.72 -21.67
N ALA A 290 -0.12 -8.76 -21.94
CA ALA A 290 -1.11 -9.25 -20.96
C ALA A 290 -0.78 -10.67 -20.49
N THR A 291 -0.28 -11.53 -21.38
CA THR A 291 0.16 -12.90 -21.04
C THR A 291 1.32 -12.88 -20.04
N VAL A 292 2.32 -12.01 -20.25
CA VAL A 292 3.43 -11.83 -19.29
C VAL A 292 2.92 -11.36 -17.94
N LEU A 293 2.00 -10.39 -17.89
CA LEU A 293 1.43 -9.91 -16.63
C LEU A 293 0.72 -11.03 -15.86
N HIS A 294 -0.12 -11.83 -16.52
CA HIS A 294 -0.86 -12.92 -15.89
C HIS A 294 0.06 -14.01 -15.33
N TRP A 295 1.03 -14.48 -16.12
CA TRP A 295 1.94 -15.54 -15.69
C TRP A 295 2.98 -15.06 -14.68
N SER A 296 3.40 -13.79 -14.77
CA SER A 296 4.29 -13.20 -13.75
C SER A 296 3.59 -13.12 -12.39
N ILE A 297 2.28 -12.82 -12.34
CA ILE A 297 1.51 -12.89 -11.09
C ILE A 297 1.50 -14.32 -10.54
N ALA A 298 1.21 -15.33 -11.39
CA ALA A 298 1.20 -16.73 -10.99
C ALA A 298 2.56 -17.15 -10.41
N ALA A 299 3.63 -16.93 -11.17
CA ALA A 299 4.99 -17.26 -10.73
C ALA A 299 5.37 -16.53 -9.42
N SER A 300 4.95 -15.27 -9.27
CA SER A 300 5.27 -14.46 -8.11
C SER A 300 4.66 -14.99 -6.81
N PHE A 301 3.49 -15.61 -6.82
CA PHE A 301 2.94 -16.27 -5.63
C PHE A 301 3.83 -17.43 -5.16
N PHE A 302 4.30 -18.28 -6.08
CA PHE A 302 5.17 -19.41 -5.73
C PHE A 302 6.57 -18.95 -5.32
N LEU A 303 7.17 -18.00 -6.05
CA LEU A 303 8.47 -17.45 -5.71
C LEU A 303 8.45 -16.68 -4.37
N LYS A 304 7.32 -16.04 -4.06
CA LYS A 304 7.11 -15.46 -2.73
C LYS A 304 7.03 -16.54 -1.64
N ALA A 305 6.37 -17.68 -1.88
CA ALA A 305 6.39 -18.80 -0.95
C ALA A 305 7.83 -19.29 -0.70
N VAL A 306 8.64 -19.44 -1.75
CA VAL A 306 10.07 -19.78 -1.63
C VAL A 306 10.81 -18.72 -0.79
N SER A 307 10.53 -17.44 -0.98
CA SER A 307 11.15 -16.37 -0.16
C SER A 307 10.80 -16.52 1.33
N TYR A 308 9.58 -16.95 1.66
CA TYR A 308 9.20 -17.23 3.05
C TYR A 308 9.87 -18.48 3.63
N LEU A 309 10.23 -19.47 2.80
CA LEU A 309 11.09 -20.58 3.23
C LEU A 309 12.50 -20.09 3.60
N PHE A 310 13.05 -19.14 2.84
CA PHE A 310 14.31 -18.48 3.23
C PHE A 310 14.18 -17.73 4.55
N ILE A 311 13.08 -16.98 4.74
CA ILE A 311 12.80 -16.29 5.99
C ILE A 311 12.70 -17.29 7.15
N ALA A 312 11.98 -18.41 6.97
CA ALA A 312 11.79 -19.44 7.99
C ALA A 312 13.10 -20.12 8.43
N ASN A 313 14.10 -20.19 7.55
CA ASN A 313 15.40 -20.81 7.83
C ASN A 313 16.51 -19.77 8.06
N SER A 314 16.16 -18.50 8.31
CA SER A 314 17.15 -17.44 8.51
C SER A 314 17.72 -17.48 9.92
N GLU A 315 19.06 -17.58 10.02
CA GLU A 315 19.81 -17.58 11.26
C GLU A 315 20.51 -16.24 11.55
N ASN A 316 20.58 -15.36 10.56
CA ASN A 316 21.24 -14.08 10.68
C ASN A 316 20.49 -12.97 9.90
N LEU A 317 20.85 -11.72 10.20
CA LEU A 317 20.18 -10.54 9.64
C LEU A 317 20.29 -10.47 8.09
N TRP A 318 21.39 -10.94 7.50
CA TRP A 318 21.61 -10.85 6.05
C TRP A 318 20.73 -11.84 5.27
N THR A 319 20.64 -13.10 5.73
CA THR A 319 19.76 -14.10 5.12
C THR A 319 18.29 -13.71 5.29
N LEU A 320 17.93 -13.17 6.45
CA LEU A 320 16.59 -12.65 6.70
C LEU A 320 16.27 -11.45 5.79
N SER A 321 17.22 -10.51 5.63
CA SER A 321 17.04 -9.34 4.75
C SER A 321 16.86 -9.76 3.28
N PHE A 322 17.61 -10.74 2.82
CA PHE A 322 17.45 -11.29 1.47
C PHE A 322 16.08 -11.91 1.28
N GLY A 323 15.60 -12.74 2.22
CA GLY A 323 14.26 -13.34 2.17
C GLY A 323 13.16 -12.30 2.16
N VAL A 324 13.27 -11.23 2.98
CA VAL A 324 12.31 -10.12 3.04
C VAL A 324 12.33 -9.32 1.73
N ALA A 325 13.51 -9.00 1.18
CA ALA A 325 13.65 -8.30 -0.10
C ALA A 325 13.03 -9.10 -1.25
N ALA A 326 13.36 -10.38 -1.36
CA ALA A 326 12.83 -11.28 -2.38
C ALA A 326 11.30 -11.43 -2.25
N GLY A 327 10.78 -11.65 -1.02
CA GLY A 327 9.33 -11.75 -0.77
C GLY A 327 8.56 -10.48 -1.13
N THR A 328 9.17 -9.31 -0.96
CA THR A 328 8.55 -8.04 -1.35
C THR A 328 8.71 -7.77 -2.85
N LEU A 329 9.82 -8.17 -3.47
CA LEU A 329 10.01 -8.10 -4.90
C LEU A 329 8.88 -8.84 -5.63
N PHE A 330 8.61 -10.10 -5.26
CA PHE A 330 7.53 -10.87 -5.88
C PHE A 330 6.15 -10.31 -5.48
N GLY A 331 5.99 -9.81 -4.27
CA GLY A 331 4.76 -9.14 -3.84
C GLY A 331 4.43 -7.89 -4.65
N SER A 332 5.44 -7.09 -5.01
CA SER A 332 5.26 -5.87 -5.80
C SER A 332 4.86 -6.16 -7.26
N ILE A 333 5.32 -7.27 -7.83
CA ILE A 333 4.88 -7.74 -9.15
C ILE A 333 3.37 -8.03 -9.12
N ILE A 334 2.90 -8.79 -8.12
CA ILE A 334 1.47 -9.06 -7.93
C ILE A 334 0.69 -7.75 -7.81
N TRP A 335 1.16 -6.83 -6.97
CA TRP A 335 0.52 -5.55 -6.69
C TRP A 335 0.36 -4.68 -7.94
N VAL A 336 1.45 -4.45 -8.67
CA VAL A 336 1.46 -3.54 -9.82
C VAL A 336 0.71 -4.15 -11.00
N PHE A 337 0.93 -5.43 -11.28
CA PHE A 337 0.34 -6.07 -12.45
C PHE A 337 -1.15 -6.37 -12.26
N SER A 338 -1.61 -6.71 -11.05
CA SER A 338 -3.05 -6.83 -10.80
C SER A 338 -3.76 -5.48 -11.00
N SER A 339 -3.18 -4.37 -10.54
CA SER A 339 -3.74 -3.03 -10.79
C SER A 339 -3.79 -2.71 -12.28
N ALA A 340 -2.73 -3.01 -13.04
CA ALA A 340 -2.71 -2.79 -14.48
C ALA A 340 -3.81 -3.61 -15.19
N LEU A 341 -3.98 -4.87 -14.82
CA LEU A 341 -5.03 -5.73 -15.38
C LEU A 341 -6.44 -5.25 -15.02
N ILE A 342 -6.66 -4.75 -13.79
CA ILE A 342 -7.94 -4.15 -13.40
C ILE A 342 -8.24 -2.91 -14.25
N HIS A 343 -7.26 -2.04 -14.48
CA HIS A 343 -7.42 -0.88 -15.36
C HIS A 343 -7.80 -1.27 -16.77
N LEU A 344 -7.22 -2.33 -17.32
CA LEU A 344 -7.49 -2.83 -18.66
C LEU A 344 -8.86 -3.53 -18.80
N SER A 345 -9.36 -4.12 -17.70
CA SER A 345 -10.55 -4.97 -17.70
C SER A 345 -11.81 -4.30 -17.13
N THR A 346 -11.69 -3.09 -16.57
CA THR A 346 -12.80 -2.43 -15.86
C THR A 346 -13.18 -1.12 -16.55
N PRO A 347 -14.47 -0.89 -16.88
CA PRO A 347 -14.94 0.38 -17.41
C PRO A 347 -14.69 1.53 -16.40
N ASP A 348 -14.32 2.72 -16.90
CA ASP A 348 -13.94 3.90 -16.10
C ASP A 348 -14.95 4.23 -15.00
N ARG A 349 -16.25 4.10 -15.29
CA ARG A 349 -17.35 4.38 -14.34
C ARG A 349 -17.34 3.50 -13.08
N TYR A 350 -16.73 2.29 -13.15
CA TYR A 350 -16.65 1.35 -12.01
C TYR A 350 -15.27 1.30 -11.37
N LEU A 351 -14.24 1.84 -12.04
CA LEU A 351 -12.84 1.66 -11.69
C LEU A 351 -12.53 2.08 -10.23
N GLY A 352 -12.96 3.27 -9.83
CA GLY A 352 -12.75 3.75 -8.46
C GLY A 352 -13.43 2.87 -7.41
N ARG A 353 -14.62 2.34 -7.71
CA ARG A 353 -15.38 1.47 -6.79
C ARG A 353 -14.75 0.08 -6.68
N VAL A 354 -14.24 -0.46 -7.81
CA VAL A 354 -13.51 -1.74 -7.82
C VAL A 354 -12.24 -1.63 -6.98
N PHE A 355 -11.46 -0.54 -7.11
CA PHE A 355 -10.29 -0.32 -6.25
C PHE A 355 -10.65 -0.10 -4.78
N SER A 356 -11.78 0.53 -4.48
CA SER A 356 -12.25 0.66 -3.09
C SER A 356 -12.63 -0.69 -2.50
N PHE A 357 -13.29 -1.56 -3.28
CA PHE A 357 -13.61 -2.94 -2.87
C PHE A 357 -12.32 -3.74 -2.65
N GLU A 358 -11.40 -3.71 -3.62
CA GLU A 358 -10.09 -4.36 -3.54
C GLU A 358 -9.34 -3.96 -2.26
N LEU A 359 -9.25 -2.65 -1.99
CA LEU A 359 -8.56 -2.11 -0.82
C LEU A 359 -9.22 -2.57 0.49
N ALA A 360 -10.55 -2.54 0.56
CA ALA A 360 -11.28 -2.94 1.76
C ALA A 360 -11.07 -4.42 2.09
N VAL A 361 -11.22 -5.32 1.10
CA VAL A 361 -11.03 -6.78 1.31
C VAL A 361 -9.56 -7.07 1.63
N MET A 362 -8.62 -6.46 0.90
CA MET A 362 -7.20 -6.62 1.16
C MET A 362 -6.82 -6.20 2.59
N THR A 363 -7.31 -5.05 3.04
CA THR A 363 -7.00 -4.54 4.39
C THR A 363 -7.57 -5.45 5.48
N LEU A 364 -8.77 -5.97 5.28
CA LEU A 364 -9.37 -6.94 6.19
C LEU A 364 -8.51 -8.21 6.29
N VAL A 365 -8.14 -8.80 5.15
CA VAL A 365 -7.29 -10.01 5.11
C VAL A 365 -5.91 -9.73 5.72
N MET A 366 -5.33 -8.56 5.46
CA MET A 366 -4.04 -8.15 6.05
C MET A 366 -4.15 -8.01 7.57
N GLY A 367 -5.25 -7.44 8.07
CA GLY A 367 -5.54 -7.35 9.50
C GLY A 367 -5.62 -8.74 10.14
N ILE A 368 -6.42 -9.64 9.57
CA ILE A 368 -6.55 -11.04 10.03
C ILE A 368 -5.19 -11.74 10.02
N SER A 369 -4.39 -11.55 8.96
CA SER A 369 -3.05 -12.14 8.85
C SER A 369 -2.10 -11.64 9.94
N ASN A 370 -2.08 -10.33 10.22
CA ASN A 370 -1.26 -9.76 11.29
C ASN A 370 -1.70 -10.25 12.68
N TRP A 371 -3.01 -10.26 12.93
CA TRP A 371 -3.55 -10.82 14.18
C TRP A 371 -3.21 -12.31 14.31
N GLY A 372 -3.34 -13.09 13.24
CA GLY A 372 -3.01 -14.50 13.20
C GLY A 372 -1.54 -14.79 13.54
N VAL A 373 -0.61 -13.95 13.10
CA VAL A 373 0.81 -14.05 13.49
C VAL A 373 0.99 -13.86 14.98
N GLY A 374 0.39 -12.82 15.56
CA GLY A 374 0.46 -12.58 17.02
C GLY A 374 -0.14 -13.74 17.81
N PHE A 375 -1.31 -14.22 17.39
CA PHE A 375 -1.98 -15.37 18.04
C PHE A 375 -1.15 -16.64 17.92
N ALA A 376 -0.53 -16.91 16.77
CA ALA A 376 0.30 -18.09 16.57
C ALA A 376 1.54 -18.09 17.48
N VAL A 377 2.15 -16.93 17.70
CA VAL A 377 3.31 -16.80 18.58
C VAL A 377 2.88 -16.95 20.05
N ASP A 378 1.86 -16.19 20.49
CA ASP A 378 1.53 -16.11 21.92
C ASP A 378 0.64 -17.25 22.42
N ALA A 379 -0.38 -17.65 21.66
CA ALA A 379 -1.36 -18.66 22.09
C ALA A 379 -0.98 -20.08 21.68
N LEU A 380 -0.35 -20.24 20.49
CA LEU A 380 0.06 -21.58 20.03
C LEU A 380 1.52 -21.87 20.35
N GLY A 381 2.29 -20.90 20.89
CA GLY A 381 3.70 -21.07 21.24
C GLY A 381 4.61 -21.32 20.04
N LEU A 382 4.20 -20.93 18.84
CA LEU A 382 4.99 -21.13 17.62
C LEU A 382 6.16 -20.13 17.58
N THR A 383 7.32 -20.61 17.14
CA THR A 383 8.45 -19.73 16.85
C THR A 383 8.20 -18.88 15.62
N SER A 384 8.83 -17.72 15.52
CA SER A 384 8.72 -16.84 14.33
C SER A 384 9.08 -17.57 13.05
N ASN A 385 10.03 -18.53 13.10
CA ASN A 385 10.43 -19.38 11.97
C ASN A 385 9.29 -20.31 11.53
N GLN A 386 8.59 -20.95 12.49
CA GLN A 386 7.44 -21.80 12.20
C GLN A 386 6.27 -20.99 11.61
N VAL A 387 6.03 -19.77 12.13
CA VAL A 387 5.02 -18.87 11.57
C VAL A 387 5.38 -18.49 10.13
N ALA A 388 6.64 -18.17 9.82
CA ALA A 388 7.09 -17.91 8.45
C ALA A 388 6.86 -19.13 7.53
N LEU A 389 7.08 -20.35 8.02
CA LEU A 389 6.81 -21.57 7.27
C LEU A 389 5.31 -21.73 6.96
N TRP A 390 4.43 -21.50 7.94
CA TRP A 390 2.99 -21.51 7.70
C TRP A 390 2.57 -20.44 6.68
N MET A 391 3.16 -19.25 6.74
CA MET A 391 2.91 -18.21 5.75
C MET A 391 3.38 -18.61 4.34
N ALA A 392 4.51 -19.34 4.22
CA ALA A 392 4.96 -19.92 2.95
C ALA A 392 3.92 -20.88 2.37
N LEU A 393 3.33 -21.75 3.19
CA LEU A 393 2.29 -22.69 2.77
C LEU A 393 1.01 -21.96 2.37
N LEU A 394 0.56 -21.00 3.18
CA LEU A 394 -0.70 -20.30 2.95
C LEU A 394 -0.67 -19.46 1.66
N ILE A 395 0.46 -18.84 1.31
CA ILE A 395 0.58 -18.01 0.09
C ILE A 395 0.56 -18.83 -1.20
N VAL A 396 0.80 -20.13 -1.12
CA VAL A 396 0.66 -21.05 -2.28
C VAL A 396 -0.79 -21.17 -2.72
N LEU A 397 -1.75 -21.10 -1.79
CA LEU A 397 -3.18 -21.30 -2.09
C LEU A 397 -3.72 -20.29 -3.11
N PRO A 398 -3.56 -18.95 -2.93
CA PRO A 398 -3.95 -18.00 -3.97
C PRO A 398 -3.15 -18.16 -5.27
N GLY A 399 -1.90 -18.65 -5.21
CA GLY A 399 -1.10 -18.98 -6.39
C GLY A 399 -1.71 -20.14 -7.20
N LEU A 400 -2.11 -21.21 -6.52
CA LEU A 400 -2.80 -22.35 -7.14
C LEU A 400 -4.16 -21.94 -7.71
N PHE A 401 -4.92 -21.16 -6.93
CA PHE A 401 -6.22 -20.64 -7.39
C PHE A 401 -6.07 -19.81 -8.66
N TRP A 402 -5.13 -18.86 -8.70
CA TRP A 402 -4.89 -18.01 -9.86
C TRP A 402 -4.42 -18.79 -11.07
N THR A 403 -3.49 -19.73 -10.89
CA THR A 403 -2.99 -20.59 -11.97
C THR A 403 -4.10 -21.49 -12.53
N GLY A 404 -4.92 -22.06 -11.66
CA GLY A 404 -6.11 -22.84 -12.04
C GLY A 404 -7.11 -22.02 -12.82
N PHE A 405 -7.39 -20.79 -12.36
CA PHE A 405 -8.28 -19.87 -13.06
C PHE A 405 -7.77 -19.52 -14.47
N LEU A 406 -6.48 -19.19 -14.60
CA LEU A 406 -5.87 -18.90 -15.91
C LEU A 406 -5.97 -20.10 -16.87
N THR A 407 -5.69 -21.31 -16.39
CA THR A 407 -5.74 -22.51 -17.23
C THR A 407 -7.18 -22.86 -17.64
N PHE A 408 -8.15 -22.67 -16.74
CA PHE A 408 -9.58 -22.85 -17.03
C PHE A 408 -10.07 -21.88 -18.09
N VAL A 409 -9.76 -20.59 -17.95
CA VAL A 409 -10.13 -19.54 -18.92
C VAL A 409 -9.50 -19.82 -20.27
N ARG A 410 -8.20 -20.19 -20.31
CA ARG A 410 -7.51 -20.55 -21.55
C ARG A 410 -8.16 -21.73 -22.27
N LYS A 411 -8.56 -22.79 -21.55
CA LYS A 411 -9.26 -23.95 -22.14
C LYS A 411 -10.60 -23.55 -22.76
N LYS A 412 -11.40 -22.72 -22.09
CA LYS A 412 -12.66 -22.22 -22.64
C LYS A 412 -12.48 -21.43 -23.94
N LEU A 413 -11.44 -20.59 -24.00
CA LEU A 413 -11.07 -19.84 -25.20
C LEU A 413 -10.73 -20.76 -26.38
N GLN A 414 -9.99 -21.83 -26.13
CA GLN A 414 -9.60 -22.80 -27.16
C GLN A 414 -10.79 -23.67 -27.64
N GLN A 415 -11.81 -23.87 -26.81
CA GLN A 415 -13.01 -24.64 -27.17
C GLN A 415 -14.07 -23.82 -27.92
N GLY A 416 -13.86 -22.50 -28.12
CA GLY A 416 -14.81 -21.64 -28.82
C GLY A 416 -16.08 -21.29 -28.02
N ASP A 417 -16.17 -21.69 -26.75
CA ASP A 417 -17.33 -21.48 -25.88
C ASP A 417 -17.46 -20.03 -25.36
N CYS A 418 -16.61 -19.15 -25.85
CA CYS A 418 -16.60 -17.76 -25.45
C CYS A 418 -17.40 -16.90 -26.43
N VAL A 419 -18.65 -16.60 -26.07
CA VAL A 419 -19.50 -15.65 -26.79
C VAL A 419 -19.77 -14.45 -25.88
N GLY A 420 -19.33 -13.24 -26.29
CA GLY A 420 -19.61 -11.98 -25.59
C GLY A 420 -18.61 -11.59 -24.50
N SER A 421 -19.04 -10.72 -23.59
CA SER A 421 -18.25 -10.12 -22.50
C SER A 421 -17.70 -11.12 -21.47
N ALA A 422 -18.01 -12.39 -21.60
CA ALA A 422 -17.54 -13.46 -20.72
C ALA A 422 -16.16 -14.04 -21.10
N CYS A 423 -15.51 -13.52 -22.16
CA CYS A 423 -14.20 -13.98 -22.63
C CYS A 423 -13.10 -12.97 -22.32
N PRO A 424 -12.34 -13.18 -21.26
CA PRO A 424 -11.48 -12.14 -20.68
C PRO A 424 -10.07 -12.03 -21.25
N ILE A 425 -9.65 -12.94 -22.14
CA ILE A 425 -8.26 -12.97 -22.63
C ILE A 425 -8.24 -13.38 -24.10
N ASP A 426 -7.78 -12.48 -24.97
CA ASP A 426 -7.43 -12.82 -26.34
C ASP A 426 -6.16 -13.70 -26.34
N PRO A 427 -6.18 -14.90 -26.99
CA PRO A 427 -5.02 -15.79 -27.05
C PRO A 427 -3.81 -15.16 -27.78
N SER A 428 -4.01 -14.16 -28.64
CA SER A 428 -2.94 -13.46 -29.34
C SER A 428 -2.22 -12.43 -28.45
N GLY A 429 -2.77 -12.09 -27.26
CA GLY A 429 -2.15 -11.15 -26.32
C GLY A 429 -2.09 -9.70 -26.80
N PHE A 430 -2.72 -9.36 -27.96
CA PHE A 430 -2.52 -8.06 -28.59
C PHE A 430 -3.77 -7.18 -28.71
N ASN A 431 -4.97 -7.69 -28.39
CA ASN A 431 -6.16 -6.85 -28.38
C ASN A 431 -6.72 -6.77 -26.96
N PRO A 432 -6.76 -5.57 -26.35
CA PRO A 432 -7.66 -5.37 -25.24
C PRO A 432 -9.07 -5.74 -25.77
N LEU A 433 -9.81 -6.53 -25.01
CA LEU A 433 -11.22 -6.81 -25.31
C LEU A 433 -11.87 -5.56 -25.88
N PRO A 434 -12.61 -5.64 -27.00
CA PRO A 434 -13.30 -4.47 -27.49
C PRO A 434 -14.17 -3.98 -26.33
N LEU A 435 -13.75 -2.88 -25.72
CA LEU A 435 -14.59 -2.07 -24.85
C LEU A 435 -15.92 -2.01 -25.58
N VAL A 436 -17.00 -2.50 -24.99
CA VAL A 436 -18.34 -2.48 -25.54
C VAL A 436 -18.47 -1.17 -26.29
N ARG A 437 -18.44 -1.23 -27.64
CA ARG A 437 -18.50 -0.03 -28.46
C ARG A 437 -19.79 0.65 -28.03
N GLU A 438 -19.73 1.88 -27.53
CA GLU A 438 -20.89 2.70 -27.17
C GLU A 438 -21.94 2.77 -28.29
N GLY A 439 -21.60 2.34 -29.49
CA GLY A 439 -22.49 2.26 -30.64
C GLY A 439 -23.48 1.10 -30.68
N GLN A 440 -23.29 0.02 -29.90
CA GLN A 440 -24.25 -1.11 -29.91
C GLN A 440 -25.38 -0.95 -28.89
N ILE A 441 -25.23 -0.10 -27.89
CA ILE A 441 -26.33 0.20 -26.93
C ILE A 441 -27.34 1.14 -27.59
N LYS A 442 -26.93 2.03 -28.52
CA LYS A 442 -27.87 2.92 -29.21
C LYS A 442 -28.79 2.18 -30.19
N LYS A 443 -28.37 1.05 -30.77
CA LYS A 443 -29.25 0.29 -31.69
C LYS A 443 -30.32 -0.53 -30.99
N LYS A 444 -30.10 -0.99 -29.76
CA LYS A 444 -31.09 -1.76 -28.99
C LYS A 444 -32.11 -0.91 -28.23
N VAL A 445 -31.92 0.39 -28.11
CA VAL A 445 -32.86 1.34 -27.49
C VAL A 445 -33.77 1.99 -28.52
N GLN A 446 -33.45 1.92 -29.82
CA GLN A 446 -34.31 2.42 -30.90
C GLN A 446 -35.24 1.35 -31.51
N GLU A 447 -35.10 0.08 -31.10
CA GLU A 447 -35.97 -1.02 -31.54
C GLU A 447 -36.92 -1.55 -30.43
N LYS A 448 -37.15 -0.74 -29.40
CA LYS A 448 -38.21 -0.98 -28.41
C LYS A 448 -39.04 0.31 -28.24
#